data_5e6f3d496fe0820f9f6beca8a2088c4b
#
_entry.id   5e6f3d496fe0820f9f6beca8a2088c4b
#
_cell.length_a   1.000
_cell.length_b   1.000
_cell.length_c   1.000
_cell.angle_alpha   90.00
_cell.angle_beta   90.00
_cell.angle_gamma   90.00
#
_symmetry.space_group_name_H-M   'P 1'
#
loop_
_entity.id
_entity.type
_entity.pdbx_description
1 polymer ?
#
loop_
_entity_poly.entity_id
_entity_poly.type
_entity_poly.pdbx_seq_one_letter_code
_entity_poly.pdbx_strand_id
1 'polypeptide(L)'
;MSARILDGKRIAQEVLERVGRRVVERKAQGLPEPGLAVVLVGNDAASSVYVRNKRKACLQVGFRSFDFDMPALTTQVELFALIDRLNVDPAVHGILVQSPLPAHIDEDALVDRIEPEKDVDGFQAVNVGRLALRRFGLRPCTPRGVMTLLGHTDRPVRGQHAVVVGVSNHVGRPLALELLIAGCTVTCCHRFTRDLDGFVRQADIVIVAVGKPGLVKGEWIKPGAVVIDVGINRLEDGRLVGDVGFAAAAERASWITPVPGGVGPMTVATLIENTLEAAEASDAH
;
A
#
# COMPACT_ATOMS: atom_id res chain seq x y z
N MET A 1 17.69 -22.20 11.06
CA MET A 1 16.76 -22.51 9.95
C MET A 1 16.57 -21.21 9.20
N SER A 2 16.64 -21.19 7.86
CA SER A 2 16.41 -19.98 7.07
C SER A 2 14.92 -19.59 7.13
N ALA A 3 14.64 -18.30 7.13
CA ALA A 3 13.27 -17.77 7.11
C ALA A 3 12.48 -18.28 5.89
N ARG A 4 11.19 -18.50 6.07
CA ARG A 4 10.26 -18.70 4.96
C ARG A 4 10.03 -17.37 4.24
N ILE A 5 9.98 -17.41 2.92
CA ILE A 5 9.80 -16.23 2.10
C ILE A 5 8.31 -15.91 1.97
N LEU A 6 7.92 -14.68 2.34
CA LEU A 6 6.61 -14.14 2.05
C LEU A 6 6.57 -13.64 0.60
N ASP A 7 6.18 -14.53 -0.31
CA ASP A 7 6.07 -14.22 -1.74
C ASP A 7 4.86 -13.33 -2.02
N GLY A 8 5.09 -12.01 -2.00
CA GLY A 8 4.05 -11.04 -2.24
C GLY A 8 3.50 -11.06 -3.67
N LYS A 9 4.28 -11.54 -4.67
CA LYS A 9 3.77 -11.69 -6.04
C LYS A 9 2.69 -12.78 -6.10
N ARG A 10 2.94 -13.94 -5.50
CA ARG A 10 1.97 -15.04 -5.44
C ARG A 10 0.71 -14.61 -4.69
N ILE A 11 0.87 -14.00 -3.51
CA ILE A 11 -0.27 -13.56 -2.69
C ILE A 11 -1.07 -12.45 -3.38
N ALA A 12 -0.41 -11.50 -4.04
CA ALA A 12 -1.08 -10.48 -4.85
C ALA A 12 -1.89 -11.08 -5.99
N GLN A 13 -1.36 -12.12 -6.66
CA GLN A 13 -2.08 -12.82 -7.72
C GLN A 13 -3.35 -13.50 -7.18
N GLU A 14 -3.30 -14.13 -6.01
CA GLU A 14 -4.47 -14.71 -5.34
C GLU A 14 -5.56 -13.66 -5.03
N VAL A 15 -5.13 -12.45 -4.59
CA VAL A 15 -6.04 -11.32 -4.37
C VAL A 15 -6.70 -10.89 -5.69
N LEU A 16 -5.91 -10.71 -6.75
CA LEU A 16 -6.43 -10.30 -8.07
C LEU A 16 -7.41 -11.35 -8.65
N GLU A 17 -7.13 -12.63 -8.50
CA GLU A 17 -8.02 -13.71 -8.93
C GLU A 17 -9.34 -13.68 -8.14
N ARG A 18 -9.30 -13.44 -6.84
CA ARG A 18 -10.50 -13.28 -6.01
C ARG A 18 -11.33 -12.08 -6.48
N VAL A 19 -10.68 -10.93 -6.72
CA VAL A 19 -11.34 -9.74 -7.26
C VAL A 19 -11.96 -10.02 -8.62
N GLY A 20 -11.20 -10.64 -9.55
CA GLY A 20 -11.71 -10.99 -10.88
C GLY A 20 -12.97 -11.86 -10.84
N ARG A 21 -13.04 -12.85 -9.94
CA ARG A 21 -14.26 -13.64 -9.73
C ARG A 21 -15.46 -12.79 -9.31
N ARG A 22 -15.26 -11.89 -8.32
CA ARG A 22 -16.33 -10.96 -7.87
C ARG A 22 -16.79 -10.01 -8.98
N VAL A 23 -15.90 -9.59 -9.88
CA VAL A 23 -16.26 -8.77 -11.06
C VAL A 23 -17.13 -9.57 -12.04
N VAL A 24 -16.82 -10.84 -12.27
CA VAL A 24 -17.65 -11.71 -13.11
C VAL A 24 -19.04 -11.89 -12.50
N GLU A 25 -19.12 -12.16 -11.19
CA GLU A 25 -20.39 -12.29 -10.45
C GLU A 25 -21.20 -10.98 -10.52
N ARG A 26 -20.55 -9.83 -10.35
CA ARG A 26 -21.17 -8.50 -10.47
C ARG A 26 -21.77 -8.29 -11.86
N LYS A 27 -21.03 -8.60 -12.92
CA LYS A 27 -21.53 -8.51 -14.31
C LYS A 27 -22.71 -9.43 -14.57
N ALA A 28 -22.69 -10.63 -14.00
CA ALA A 28 -23.81 -11.58 -14.13
C ALA A 28 -25.12 -11.07 -13.46
N GLN A 29 -24.98 -10.17 -12.48
CA GLN A 29 -26.10 -9.47 -11.82
C GLN A 29 -26.57 -8.23 -12.58
N GLY A 30 -25.97 -7.90 -13.72
CA GLY A 30 -26.28 -6.71 -14.50
C GLY A 30 -25.69 -5.40 -13.97
N LEU A 31 -24.79 -5.48 -12.97
CA LEU A 31 -24.11 -4.31 -12.42
C LEU A 31 -22.94 -3.88 -13.31
N PRO A 32 -22.62 -2.58 -13.38
CA PRO A 32 -21.52 -2.08 -14.19
C PRO A 32 -20.16 -2.55 -13.67
N GLU A 33 -19.18 -2.67 -14.57
CA GLU A 33 -17.81 -2.96 -14.17
C GLU A 33 -17.23 -1.84 -13.29
N PRO A 34 -16.41 -2.17 -12.28
CA PRO A 34 -15.72 -1.14 -11.50
C PRO A 34 -14.82 -0.29 -12.38
N GLY A 35 -14.82 1.03 -12.16
CA GLY A 35 -14.02 2.00 -12.88
C GLY A 35 -12.94 2.61 -12.01
N LEU A 36 -11.68 2.58 -12.46
CA LEU A 36 -10.54 3.23 -11.80
C LEU A 36 -9.97 4.32 -12.71
N ALA A 37 -9.97 5.55 -12.21
CA ALA A 37 -9.24 6.66 -12.84
C ALA A 37 -7.78 6.66 -12.34
N VAL A 38 -6.84 6.62 -13.28
CA VAL A 38 -5.40 6.66 -12.98
C VAL A 38 -4.82 7.92 -13.61
N VAL A 39 -4.40 8.85 -12.75
CA VAL A 39 -3.83 10.15 -13.17
C VAL A 39 -2.33 10.13 -12.95
N LEU A 40 -1.57 10.46 -13.99
CA LEU A 40 -0.12 10.65 -13.96
C LEU A 40 0.18 12.08 -14.41
N VAL A 41 0.93 12.84 -13.64
CA VAL A 41 1.39 14.18 -13.99
C VAL A 41 2.89 14.16 -14.24
N GLY A 42 3.29 14.48 -15.47
CA GLY A 42 4.68 14.39 -15.91
C GLY A 42 5.05 12.99 -16.41
N ASN A 43 6.36 12.75 -16.53
CA ASN A 43 6.91 11.54 -17.16
C ASN A 43 8.02 10.89 -16.34
N ASP A 44 7.94 10.96 -15.00
CA ASP A 44 8.90 10.25 -14.15
C ASP A 44 8.93 8.75 -14.48
N ALA A 45 10.13 8.23 -14.73
CA ALA A 45 10.30 6.86 -15.20
C ALA A 45 9.85 5.81 -14.19
N ALA A 46 10.03 6.07 -12.89
CA ALA A 46 9.59 5.15 -11.85
C ALA A 46 8.07 5.14 -11.73
N SER A 47 7.44 6.32 -11.71
CA SER A 47 5.98 6.50 -11.70
C SER A 47 5.31 5.82 -12.89
N SER A 48 5.91 5.96 -14.10
CA SER A 48 5.42 5.33 -15.33
C SER A 48 5.38 3.79 -15.24
N VAL A 49 6.34 3.17 -14.57
CA VAL A 49 6.35 1.72 -14.34
C VAL A 49 5.22 1.31 -13.38
N TYR A 50 5.02 2.06 -12.29
CA TYR A 50 3.95 1.78 -11.33
C TYR A 50 2.56 1.95 -11.95
N VAL A 51 2.34 3.04 -12.69
CA VAL A 51 1.08 3.29 -13.41
C VAL A 51 0.78 2.17 -14.40
N ARG A 52 1.75 1.77 -15.21
CA ARG A 52 1.59 0.64 -16.15
C ARG A 52 1.17 -0.65 -15.44
N ASN A 53 1.76 -0.97 -14.29
CA ASN A 53 1.40 -2.16 -13.52
C ASN A 53 -0.03 -2.06 -12.96
N LYS A 54 -0.45 -0.88 -12.50
CA LYS A 54 -1.81 -0.62 -12.02
C LYS A 54 -2.84 -0.76 -13.14
N ARG A 55 -2.59 -0.15 -14.31
CA ARG A 55 -3.43 -0.28 -15.51
C ARG A 55 -3.55 -1.74 -15.97
N LYS A 56 -2.42 -2.47 -15.99
CA LYS A 56 -2.42 -3.90 -16.32
C LYS A 56 -3.28 -4.72 -15.35
N ALA A 57 -3.17 -4.45 -14.05
CA ALA A 57 -3.97 -5.13 -13.03
C ALA A 57 -5.47 -4.84 -13.19
N CYS A 58 -5.86 -3.59 -13.52
CA CYS A 58 -7.25 -3.24 -13.85
C CYS A 58 -7.80 -4.12 -14.99
N LEU A 59 -7.07 -4.19 -16.09
CA LEU A 59 -7.49 -4.99 -17.26
C LEU A 59 -7.57 -6.49 -16.90
N GLN A 60 -6.63 -6.99 -16.12
CA GLN A 60 -6.57 -8.39 -15.70
C GLN A 60 -7.83 -8.83 -14.95
N VAL A 61 -8.39 -7.95 -14.09
CA VAL A 61 -9.58 -8.27 -13.28
C VAL A 61 -10.89 -7.87 -13.94
N GLY A 62 -10.84 -7.26 -15.13
CA GLY A 62 -12.03 -6.84 -15.88
C GLY A 62 -12.62 -5.51 -15.45
N PHE A 63 -11.81 -4.60 -14.88
CA PHE A 63 -12.17 -3.22 -14.59
C PHE A 63 -12.10 -2.35 -15.84
N ARG A 64 -12.83 -1.24 -15.81
CA ARG A 64 -12.64 -0.12 -16.75
C ARG A 64 -11.55 0.81 -16.21
N SER A 65 -10.50 1.02 -17.00
CA SER A 65 -9.44 1.98 -16.70
C SER A 65 -9.70 3.31 -17.41
N PHE A 66 -9.64 4.41 -16.66
CA PHE A 66 -9.71 5.78 -17.18
C PHE A 66 -8.33 6.40 -16.98
N ASP A 67 -7.57 6.52 -18.05
CA ASP A 67 -6.17 6.90 -17.99
C ASP A 67 -5.97 8.37 -18.37
N PHE A 68 -5.34 9.14 -17.48
CA PHE A 68 -5.06 10.57 -17.67
C PHE A 68 -3.56 10.82 -17.53
N ASP A 69 -2.86 10.93 -18.66
CA ASP A 69 -1.45 11.30 -18.71
C ASP A 69 -1.36 12.82 -18.96
N MET A 70 -1.07 13.58 -17.91
CA MET A 70 -1.04 15.04 -17.93
C MET A 70 0.40 15.55 -18.06
N PRO A 71 0.62 16.67 -18.77
CA PRO A 71 1.94 17.28 -18.88
C PRO A 71 2.55 17.68 -17.53
N ALA A 72 3.88 17.70 -17.41
CA ALA A 72 4.56 18.12 -16.18
C ALA A 72 4.27 19.58 -15.75
N LEU A 73 3.84 20.41 -16.72
CA LEU A 73 3.46 21.81 -16.49
C LEU A 73 1.98 21.98 -16.14
N THR A 74 1.22 20.89 -15.99
CA THR A 74 -0.19 20.96 -15.59
C THR A 74 -0.31 21.72 -14.28
N THR A 75 -1.16 22.71 -14.27
CA THR A 75 -1.41 23.53 -13.09
C THR A 75 -2.26 22.79 -12.06
N GLN A 76 -2.15 23.20 -10.79
CA GLN A 76 -3.02 22.67 -9.72
C GLN A 76 -4.50 22.89 -10.04
N VAL A 77 -4.87 24.02 -10.66
CA VAL A 77 -6.27 24.32 -11.03
C VAL A 77 -6.79 23.32 -12.08
N GLU A 78 -6.00 23.01 -13.10
CA GLU A 78 -6.38 22.03 -14.12
C GLU A 78 -6.53 20.62 -13.53
N LEU A 79 -5.61 20.23 -12.64
CA LEU A 79 -5.66 18.94 -11.98
C LEU A 79 -6.89 18.86 -11.04
N PHE A 80 -7.18 19.91 -10.28
CA PHE A 80 -8.37 19.98 -9.43
C PHE A 80 -9.66 19.90 -10.25
N ALA A 81 -9.73 20.59 -11.39
CA ALA A 81 -10.89 20.50 -12.28
C ALA A 81 -11.09 19.08 -12.85
N LEU A 82 -10.00 18.33 -13.08
CA LEU A 82 -10.09 16.92 -13.44
C LEU A 82 -10.66 16.10 -12.27
N ILE A 83 -10.14 16.26 -11.06
CA ILE A 83 -10.60 15.53 -9.87
C ILE A 83 -12.10 15.81 -9.62
N ASP A 84 -12.55 17.07 -9.72
CA ASP A 84 -13.96 17.41 -9.55
C ASP A 84 -14.87 16.68 -10.54
N ARG A 85 -14.47 16.57 -11.80
CA ARG A 85 -15.21 15.80 -12.81
C ARG A 85 -15.24 14.31 -12.49
N LEU A 86 -14.13 13.75 -12.01
CA LEU A 86 -14.04 12.33 -11.64
C LEU A 86 -14.86 12.02 -10.38
N ASN A 87 -14.91 12.95 -9.42
CA ASN A 87 -15.73 12.81 -8.21
C ASN A 87 -17.22 12.63 -8.54
N VAL A 88 -17.73 13.34 -9.53
CA VAL A 88 -19.18 13.28 -9.90
C VAL A 88 -19.48 12.26 -11.00
N ASP A 89 -18.47 11.64 -11.62
CA ASP A 89 -18.68 10.63 -12.67
C ASP A 89 -19.11 9.30 -12.03
N PRO A 90 -20.34 8.80 -12.28
CA PRO A 90 -20.83 7.54 -11.71
C PRO A 90 -20.11 6.30 -12.29
N ALA A 91 -19.39 6.43 -13.40
CA ALA A 91 -18.59 5.33 -13.96
C ALA A 91 -17.21 5.20 -13.29
N VAL A 92 -16.81 6.18 -12.48
CA VAL A 92 -15.54 6.20 -11.75
C VAL A 92 -15.79 5.87 -10.28
N HIS A 93 -15.33 4.72 -9.84
CA HIS A 93 -15.48 4.25 -8.46
C HIS A 93 -14.21 4.48 -7.61
N GLY A 94 -13.08 4.65 -8.27
CA GLY A 94 -11.81 4.97 -7.62
C GLY A 94 -11.00 5.99 -8.39
N ILE A 95 -10.31 6.87 -7.65
CA ILE A 95 -9.40 7.87 -8.20
C ILE A 95 -8.03 7.64 -7.59
N LEU A 96 -7.04 7.48 -8.46
CA LEU A 96 -5.64 7.37 -8.11
C LEU A 96 -4.85 8.48 -8.78
N VAL A 97 -4.15 9.30 -8.00
CA VAL A 97 -3.17 10.24 -8.52
C VAL A 97 -1.78 9.76 -8.13
N GLN A 98 -0.96 9.46 -9.13
CA GLN A 98 0.35 8.85 -8.90
C GLN A 98 1.36 9.88 -8.37
N SER A 99 1.89 9.63 -7.16
CA SER A 99 3.00 10.37 -6.57
C SER A 99 4.37 9.82 -7.03
N PRO A 100 5.44 10.65 -7.03
CA PRO A 100 5.45 12.06 -6.61
C PRO A 100 4.87 12.99 -7.68
N LEU A 101 4.26 14.09 -7.23
CA LEU A 101 3.76 15.16 -8.08
C LEU A 101 4.85 16.23 -8.34
N PRO A 102 4.73 17.03 -9.40
CA PRO A 102 5.57 18.22 -9.59
C PRO A 102 5.50 19.18 -8.39
N ALA A 103 6.61 19.80 -8.01
CA ALA A 103 6.75 20.60 -6.78
C ALA A 103 5.80 21.82 -6.67
N HIS A 104 5.18 22.23 -7.76
CA HIS A 104 4.21 23.34 -7.80
C HIS A 104 2.77 22.88 -7.49
N ILE A 105 2.54 21.58 -7.28
CA ILE A 105 1.23 21.01 -6.90
C ILE A 105 1.27 20.64 -5.42
N ASP A 106 0.31 21.13 -4.69
CA ASP A 106 0.09 20.74 -3.30
C ASP A 106 -0.60 19.37 -3.23
N GLU A 107 0.18 18.35 -2.86
CA GLU A 107 -0.28 16.96 -2.81
C GLU A 107 -1.32 16.74 -1.71
N ASP A 108 -1.18 17.38 -0.55
CA ASP A 108 -2.12 17.25 0.56
C ASP A 108 -3.48 17.87 0.17
N ALA A 109 -3.48 19.06 -0.42
CA ALA A 109 -4.70 19.70 -0.93
C ALA A 109 -5.37 18.89 -2.05
N LEU A 110 -4.58 18.19 -2.87
CA LEU A 110 -5.11 17.29 -3.90
C LEU A 110 -5.80 16.07 -3.29
N VAL A 111 -5.16 15.41 -2.33
CA VAL A 111 -5.73 14.25 -1.64
C VAL A 111 -7.03 14.63 -0.95
N ASP A 112 -7.08 15.78 -0.28
CA ASP A 112 -8.30 16.29 0.38
C ASP A 112 -9.43 16.62 -0.60
N ARG A 113 -9.13 16.82 -1.89
CA ARG A 113 -10.14 17.09 -2.93
C ARG A 113 -10.83 15.84 -3.47
N ILE A 114 -10.21 14.68 -3.32
CA ILE A 114 -10.82 13.41 -3.72
C ILE A 114 -11.93 13.06 -2.74
N GLU A 115 -13.12 12.69 -3.26
CA GLU A 115 -14.21 12.23 -2.40
C GLU A 115 -13.76 10.97 -1.61
N PRO A 116 -14.00 10.91 -0.29
CA PRO A 116 -13.52 9.80 0.55
C PRO A 116 -13.95 8.42 0.06
N GLU A 117 -15.09 8.32 -0.58
CA GLU A 117 -15.65 7.09 -1.15
C GLU A 117 -14.93 6.64 -2.44
N LYS A 118 -14.18 7.56 -3.08
CA LYS A 118 -13.39 7.30 -4.30
C LYS A 118 -11.87 7.34 -4.06
N ASP A 119 -11.44 7.66 -2.83
CA ASP A 119 -10.02 7.65 -2.43
C ASP A 119 -9.52 6.21 -2.23
N VAL A 120 -9.24 5.52 -3.33
CA VAL A 120 -8.84 4.11 -3.29
C VAL A 120 -7.40 3.87 -2.83
N ASP A 121 -6.57 4.91 -2.74
CA ASP A 121 -5.28 4.85 -2.04
C ASP A 121 -5.43 4.92 -0.52
N GLY A 122 -6.56 5.48 -0.01
CA GLY A 122 -6.92 5.52 1.39
C GLY A 122 -6.18 6.59 2.20
N PHE A 123 -5.73 7.67 1.55
CA PHE A 123 -4.91 8.71 2.21
C PHE A 123 -5.72 9.92 2.68
N GLN A 124 -6.94 10.07 2.20
CA GLN A 124 -7.82 11.18 2.55
C GLN A 124 -8.11 11.17 4.07
N ALA A 125 -8.09 12.35 4.68
CA ALA A 125 -8.15 12.52 6.14
C ALA A 125 -9.38 11.82 6.77
N VAL A 126 -10.53 11.79 6.08
CA VAL A 126 -11.73 11.08 6.55
C VAL A 126 -11.51 9.58 6.60
N ASN A 127 -10.85 8.99 5.59
CA ASN A 127 -10.56 7.55 5.56
C ASN A 127 -9.56 7.15 6.65
N VAL A 128 -8.50 7.94 6.85
CA VAL A 128 -7.54 7.74 7.95
C VAL A 128 -8.24 7.90 9.31
N GLY A 129 -9.16 8.86 9.46
CA GLY A 129 -9.98 9.03 10.65
C GLY A 129 -10.93 7.84 10.88
N ARG A 130 -11.56 7.32 9.83
CA ARG A 130 -12.38 6.09 9.88
C ARG A 130 -11.55 4.89 10.34
N LEU A 131 -10.33 4.71 9.81
CA LEU A 131 -9.40 3.67 10.26
C LEU A 131 -9.10 3.81 11.75
N ALA A 132 -8.71 5.00 12.22
CA ALA A 132 -8.38 5.25 13.62
C ALA A 132 -9.54 4.94 14.58
N LEU A 133 -10.78 5.18 14.13
CA LEU A 133 -12.02 4.95 14.89
C LEU A 133 -12.62 3.55 14.66
N ARG A 134 -11.97 2.66 13.91
CA ARG A 134 -12.47 1.32 13.53
C ARG A 134 -13.81 1.38 12.80
N ARG A 135 -14.02 2.41 11.98
CA ARG A 135 -15.21 2.57 11.14
C ARG A 135 -14.94 2.02 9.74
N PHE A 136 -16.01 1.66 9.03
CA PHE A 136 -15.92 1.29 7.63
C PHE A 136 -15.38 2.45 6.79
N GLY A 137 -14.49 2.14 5.84
CA GLY A 137 -13.88 3.09 4.92
C GLY A 137 -12.75 2.42 4.13
N LEU A 138 -12.34 3.06 3.05
CA LEU A 138 -11.19 2.62 2.28
C LEU A 138 -9.91 2.77 3.13
N ARG A 139 -9.04 1.80 3.05
CA ARG A 139 -7.83 1.73 3.87
C ARG A 139 -6.58 1.91 3.02
N PRO A 140 -5.53 2.57 3.55
CA PRO A 140 -4.28 2.76 2.82
C PRO A 140 -3.74 1.45 2.22
N CYS A 141 -3.42 1.49 0.92
CA CYS A 141 -3.12 0.29 0.14
C CYS A 141 -1.94 -0.51 0.69
N THR A 142 -0.80 0.14 0.96
CA THR A 142 0.39 -0.55 1.46
C THR A 142 0.18 -1.11 2.87
N PRO A 143 -0.34 -0.38 3.85
CA PRO A 143 -0.68 -0.92 5.18
C PRO A 143 -1.61 -2.12 5.11
N ARG A 144 -2.71 -2.03 4.38
CA ARG A 144 -3.66 -3.14 4.21
C ARG A 144 -3.00 -4.35 3.54
N GLY A 145 -2.15 -4.12 2.52
CA GLY A 145 -1.38 -5.17 1.86
C GLY A 145 -0.39 -5.87 2.80
N VAL A 146 0.23 -5.14 3.73
CA VAL A 146 1.06 -5.72 4.80
C VAL A 146 0.23 -6.59 5.73
N MET A 147 -0.98 -6.17 6.13
CA MET A 147 -1.86 -7.00 6.94
C MET A 147 -2.27 -8.29 6.23
N THR A 148 -2.50 -8.23 4.92
CA THR A 148 -2.75 -9.42 4.08
C THR A 148 -1.55 -10.36 4.10
N LEU A 149 -0.32 -9.85 3.95
CA LEU A 149 0.91 -10.65 4.05
C LEU A 149 1.04 -11.33 5.41
N LEU A 150 0.81 -10.59 6.50
CA LEU A 150 0.84 -11.15 7.86
C LEU A 150 -0.17 -12.27 8.05
N GLY A 151 -1.36 -12.15 7.46
CA GLY A 151 -2.39 -13.18 7.46
C GLY A 151 -2.01 -14.48 6.73
N HIS A 152 -0.97 -14.45 5.87
CA HIS A 152 -0.42 -15.63 5.19
C HIS A 152 0.73 -16.30 5.95
N THR A 153 1.06 -15.79 7.12
CA THR A 153 2.00 -16.48 8.03
C THR A 153 1.25 -17.45 8.94
N ASP A 154 1.94 -18.45 9.45
CA ASP A 154 1.42 -19.33 10.50
C ASP A 154 1.62 -18.73 11.91
N ARG A 155 1.91 -17.44 11.99
CA ARG A 155 2.14 -16.72 13.24
C ARG A 155 0.91 -15.89 13.60
N PRO A 156 0.44 -15.97 14.85
CA PRO A 156 -0.64 -15.11 15.30
C PRO A 156 -0.17 -13.65 15.27
N VAL A 157 -1.02 -12.75 14.77
CA VAL A 157 -0.75 -11.30 14.84
C VAL A 157 -1.20 -10.76 16.20
N ARG A 158 -2.34 -11.22 16.67
CA ARG A 158 -2.93 -10.78 17.94
C ARG A 158 -2.02 -11.11 19.14
N GLY A 159 -1.81 -10.12 19.99
CA GLY A 159 -1.00 -10.24 21.20
C GLY A 159 0.51 -10.09 20.95
N GLN A 160 0.96 -9.95 19.70
CA GLN A 160 2.38 -9.77 19.39
C GLN A 160 2.83 -8.32 19.60
N HIS A 161 4.12 -8.16 19.88
CA HIS A 161 4.78 -6.86 19.87
C HIS A 161 5.27 -6.53 18.45
N ALA A 162 4.65 -5.54 17.83
CA ALA A 162 5.03 -5.06 16.51
C ALA A 162 5.83 -3.76 16.61
N VAL A 163 6.97 -3.69 15.93
CA VAL A 163 7.79 -2.48 15.80
C VAL A 163 7.71 -1.98 14.37
N VAL A 164 7.20 -0.76 14.19
CA VAL A 164 7.10 -0.06 12.92
C VAL A 164 8.22 0.97 12.84
N VAL A 165 9.18 0.75 11.97
CA VAL A 165 10.32 1.66 11.72
C VAL A 165 10.02 2.52 10.50
N GLY A 166 9.76 3.81 10.75
CA GLY A 166 9.25 4.76 9.75
C GLY A 166 7.78 5.07 9.97
N VAL A 167 7.42 6.36 10.10
CA VAL A 167 6.08 6.83 10.49
C VAL A 167 5.54 7.87 9.50
N SER A 168 5.70 7.62 8.20
CA SER A 168 5.09 8.45 7.16
C SER A 168 3.55 8.40 7.23
N ASN A 169 2.90 9.44 6.69
CA ASN A 169 1.44 9.51 6.63
C ASN A 169 0.84 8.39 5.75
N HIS A 170 1.57 7.99 4.70
CA HIS A 170 1.07 7.02 3.71
C HIS A 170 1.28 5.55 4.13
N VAL A 171 2.27 5.26 5.01
CA VAL A 171 2.62 3.87 5.36
C VAL A 171 2.64 3.65 6.87
N GLY A 172 3.62 4.20 7.57
CA GLY A 172 3.89 3.77 8.94
C GLY A 172 2.80 4.11 9.94
N ARG A 173 2.22 5.32 9.86
CA ARG A 173 1.11 5.73 10.74
C ARG A 173 -0.14 4.88 10.55
N PRO A 174 -0.69 4.75 9.32
CA PRO A 174 -1.86 3.90 9.12
C PRO A 174 -1.58 2.43 9.39
N LEU A 175 -0.37 1.94 9.13
CA LEU A 175 0.02 0.57 9.48
C LEU A 175 0.02 0.33 10.98
N ALA A 176 0.48 1.29 11.78
CA ALA A 176 0.39 1.20 13.24
C ALA A 176 -1.06 1.10 13.71
N LEU A 177 -1.99 1.82 13.08
CA LEU A 177 -3.43 1.71 13.36
C LEU A 177 -3.98 0.32 12.99
N GLU A 178 -3.63 -0.20 11.81
CA GLU A 178 -4.01 -1.56 11.39
C GLU A 178 -3.54 -2.63 12.39
N LEU A 179 -2.30 -2.55 12.83
CA LEU A 179 -1.72 -3.47 13.82
C LEU A 179 -2.40 -3.36 15.18
N LEU A 180 -2.72 -2.15 15.64
CA LEU A 180 -3.50 -1.92 16.87
C LEU A 180 -4.90 -2.55 16.75
N ILE A 181 -5.57 -2.39 15.61
CA ILE A 181 -6.88 -2.99 15.34
C ILE A 181 -6.79 -4.51 15.37
N ALA A 182 -5.70 -5.08 14.84
CA ALA A 182 -5.42 -6.52 14.85
C ALA A 182 -5.04 -7.06 16.24
N GLY A 183 -4.87 -6.19 17.23
CA GLY A 183 -4.59 -6.55 18.63
C GLY A 183 -3.10 -6.69 18.95
N CYS A 184 -2.22 -6.06 18.18
CA CYS A 184 -0.79 -5.94 18.54
C CYS A 184 -0.56 -4.88 19.61
N THR A 185 0.51 -5.05 20.39
CA THR A 185 1.19 -3.93 21.04
C THR A 185 2.13 -3.29 20.03
N VAL A 186 2.00 -1.98 19.77
CA VAL A 186 2.73 -1.33 18.68
C VAL A 186 3.70 -0.29 19.22
N THR A 187 4.96 -0.40 18.78
CA THR A 187 5.98 0.63 18.98
C THR A 187 6.31 1.28 17.64
N CYS A 188 6.19 2.61 17.56
CA CYS A 188 6.54 3.38 16.39
C CYS A 188 7.92 4.03 16.56
N CYS A 189 8.85 3.74 15.64
CA CYS A 189 10.19 4.31 15.62
C CYS A 189 10.36 5.28 14.44
N HIS A 190 11.09 6.36 14.67
CA HIS A 190 11.33 7.41 13.68
C HIS A 190 12.77 7.94 13.77
N ARG A 191 13.15 8.89 12.95
CA ARG A 191 14.52 9.44 12.87
C ARG A 191 15.09 9.99 14.20
N PHE A 192 14.24 10.29 15.18
CA PHE A 192 14.63 10.77 16.50
C PHE A 192 14.60 9.69 17.58
N THR A 193 14.24 8.44 17.22
CA THR A 193 14.22 7.32 18.17
C THR A 193 15.65 7.01 18.59
N ARG A 194 15.88 6.99 19.90
CA ARG A 194 17.13 6.50 20.51
C ARG A 194 17.01 4.99 20.67
N ASP A 195 18.13 4.28 20.61
CA ASP A 195 18.20 2.83 20.83
C ASP A 195 17.27 2.02 19.90
N LEU A 196 17.29 2.33 18.58
CA LEU A 196 16.45 1.66 17.60
C LEU A 196 16.64 0.13 17.60
N ASP A 197 17.88 -0.33 17.78
CA ASP A 197 18.19 -1.76 17.82
C ASP A 197 17.60 -2.45 19.04
N GLY A 198 17.53 -1.77 20.20
CA GLY A 198 16.87 -2.28 21.39
C GLY A 198 15.38 -2.56 21.17
N PHE A 199 14.66 -1.68 20.46
CA PHE A 199 13.26 -1.90 20.09
C PHE A 199 13.12 -3.06 19.09
N VAL A 200 13.95 -3.10 18.04
CA VAL A 200 13.88 -4.16 17.02
C VAL A 200 14.16 -5.54 17.62
N ARG A 201 15.11 -5.65 18.55
CA ARG A 201 15.46 -6.93 19.22
C ARG A 201 14.32 -7.53 20.03
N GLN A 202 13.36 -6.73 20.48
CA GLN A 202 12.22 -7.18 21.28
C GLN A 202 10.98 -7.53 20.43
N ALA A 203 10.97 -7.14 19.15
CA ALA A 203 9.80 -7.25 18.30
C ALA A 203 9.54 -8.68 17.81
N ASP A 204 8.29 -9.10 17.90
CA ASP A 204 7.80 -10.33 17.26
C ASP A 204 7.49 -10.10 15.77
N ILE A 205 7.12 -8.86 15.43
CA ILE A 205 6.86 -8.40 14.07
C ILE A 205 7.65 -7.11 13.86
N VAL A 206 8.53 -7.08 12.85
CA VAL A 206 9.31 -5.91 12.46
C VAL A 206 8.85 -5.45 11.09
N ILE A 207 8.38 -4.21 10.98
CA ILE A 207 8.03 -3.59 9.70
C ILE A 207 8.92 -2.38 9.48
N VAL A 208 9.59 -2.31 8.32
CA VAL A 208 10.53 -1.24 8.01
C VAL A 208 10.10 -0.49 6.75
N ALA A 209 9.91 0.82 6.87
CA ALA A 209 9.41 1.70 5.82
C ALA A 209 10.09 3.08 5.90
N VAL A 210 11.40 3.15 5.67
CA VAL A 210 12.21 4.38 5.86
C VAL A 210 12.91 4.86 4.59
N GLY A 211 12.98 4.03 3.54
CA GLY A 211 13.65 4.36 2.29
C GLY A 211 15.16 4.52 2.45
N LYS A 212 15.78 3.73 3.35
CA LYS A 212 17.24 3.73 3.58
C LYS A 212 17.79 2.31 3.57
N PRO A 213 18.62 1.96 2.57
CA PRO A 213 19.15 0.60 2.41
C PRO A 213 19.83 0.08 3.67
N GLY A 214 19.37 -1.09 4.16
CA GLY A 214 19.99 -1.79 5.26
C GLY A 214 20.08 -1.00 6.59
N LEU A 215 19.17 -0.05 6.82
CA LEU A 215 19.11 0.70 8.09
C LEU A 215 18.91 -0.24 9.27
N VAL A 216 17.99 -1.20 9.15
CA VAL A 216 17.80 -2.25 10.15
C VAL A 216 18.74 -3.40 9.85
N LYS A 217 19.67 -3.63 10.77
CA LYS A 217 20.64 -4.73 10.63
C LYS A 217 19.96 -6.06 10.89
N GLY A 218 20.28 -7.08 10.09
CA GLY A 218 19.69 -8.40 10.24
C GLY A 218 19.97 -9.03 11.59
N GLU A 219 21.12 -8.74 12.20
CA GLU A 219 21.53 -9.23 13.52
C GLU A 219 20.69 -8.66 14.67
N TRP A 220 19.90 -7.60 14.40
CA TRP A 220 18.96 -7.06 15.39
C TRP A 220 17.65 -7.84 15.44
N ILE A 221 17.35 -8.61 14.41
CA ILE A 221 16.08 -9.36 14.34
C ILE A 221 16.03 -10.42 15.44
N LYS A 222 14.95 -10.39 16.22
CA LYS A 222 14.66 -11.41 17.22
C LYS A 222 14.51 -12.78 16.53
N PRO A 223 15.14 -13.86 17.04
CA PRO A 223 14.94 -15.20 16.48
C PRO A 223 13.46 -15.57 16.40
N GLY A 224 13.00 -15.96 15.22
CA GLY A 224 11.62 -16.34 14.98
C GLY A 224 10.65 -15.19 14.69
N ALA A 225 11.10 -13.93 14.65
CA ALA A 225 10.26 -12.78 14.28
C ALA A 225 9.78 -12.86 12.84
N VAL A 226 8.69 -12.17 12.53
CA VAL A 226 8.23 -11.90 11.16
C VAL A 226 8.80 -10.55 10.72
N VAL A 227 9.43 -10.50 9.54
CA VAL A 227 10.04 -9.28 9.00
C VAL A 227 9.35 -8.87 7.71
N ILE A 228 8.79 -7.67 7.71
CA ILE A 228 8.16 -7.04 6.54
C ILE A 228 9.02 -5.83 6.13
N ASP A 229 9.70 -5.94 5.02
CA ASP A 229 10.48 -4.85 4.44
C ASP A 229 9.66 -4.15 3.35
N VAL A 230 9.21 -2.94 3.63
CA VAL A 230 8.44 -2.09 2.71
C VAL A 230 9.38 -1.27 1.81
N GLY A 231 10.64 -1.11 2.22
CA GLY A 231 11.61 -0.30 1.51
C GLY A 231 11.88 -0.82 0.09
N ILE A 232 11.97 0.11 -0.86
CA ILE A 232 12.43 -0.18 -2.23
C ILE A 232 13.45 0.89 -2.58
N ASN A 233 14.70 0.52 -2.57
CA ASN A 233 15.82 1.40 -2.86
C ASN A 233 16.57 0.91 -4.09
N ARG A 234 16.84 1.79 -5.05
CA ARG A 234 17.67 1.50 -6.20
C ARG A 234 19.12 1.88 -5.89
N LEU A 235 20.02 0.92 -5.92
CA LEU A 235 21.46 1.15 -5.77
C LEU A 235 22.05 1.70 -7.08
N GLU A 236 23.28 2.20 -7.01
CA GLU A 236 24.02 2.73 -8.18
C GLU A 236 24.21 1.69 -9.29
N ASP A 237 24.33 0.42 -8.93
CA ASP A 237 24.43 -0.71 -9.86
C ASP A 237 23.08 -1.16 -10.44
N GLY A 238 21.99 -0.45 -10.12
CA GLY A 238 20.63 -0.70 -10.59
C GLY A 238 19.86 -1.76 -9.82
N ARG A 239 20.48 -2.48 -8.88
CA ARG A 239 19.79 -3.46 -8.03
C ARG A 239 18.78 -2.78 -7.12
N LEU A 240 17.66 -3.47 -6.88
CA LEU A 240 16.66 -3.06 -5.90
C LEU A 240 16.91 -3.81 -4.59
N VAL A 241 16.97 -3.07 -3.49
CA VAL A 241 17.14 -3.59 -2.14
C VAL A 241 16.16 -2.93 -1.17
N GLY A 242 15.91 -3.62 -0.06
CA GLY A 242 15.07 -3.10 1.01
C GLY A 242 15.83 -2.28 2.06
N ASP A 243 15.11 -1.94 3.11
CA ASP A 243 15.60 -1.20 4.27
C ASP A 243 16.25 -2.13 5.32
N VAL A 244 16.09 -3.45 5.18
CA VAL A 244 16.60 -4.48 6.10
C VAL A 244 17.82 -5.19 5.50
N GLY A 245 18.81 -5.51 6.34
CA GLY A 245 19.92 -6.39 5.98
C GLY A 245 19.44 -7.83 5.76
N PHE A 246 18.95 -8.12 4.55
CA PHE A 246 18.17 -9.31 4.21
C PHE A 246 18.85 -10.63 4.58
N ALA A 247 20.12 -10.83 4.19
CA ALA A 247 20.79 -12.11 4.39
C ALA A 247 20.85 -12.52 5.87
N ALA A 248 21.34 -11.63 6.74
CA ALA A 248 21.42 -11.88 8.18
C ALA A 248 20.04 -11.95 8.84
N ALA A 249 19.06 -11.15 8.36
CA ALA A 249 17.68 -11.22 8.84
C ALA A 249 17.03 -12.58 8.51
N ALA A 250 17.27 -13.12 7.32
CA ALA A 250 16.72 -14.40 6.87
C ALA A 250 17.26 -15.61 7.67
N GLU A 251 18.42 -15.48 8.29
CA GLU A 251 18.96 -16.53 9.20
C GLU A 251 18.23 -16.57 10.54
N ARG A 252 17.56 -15.48 10.93
CA ARG A 252 16.95 -15.29 12.26
C ARG A 252 15.44 -15.29 12.25
N ALA A 253 14.83 -14.64 11.25
CA ALA A 253 13.38 -14.53 11.12
C ALA A 253 12.71 -15.88 10.88
N SER A 254 11.42 -15.99 11.22
CA SER A 254 10.57 -17.10 10.79
C SER A 254 10.02 -16.89 9.39
N TRP A 255 9.66 -15.63 9.08
CA TRP A 255 9.17 -15.18 7.78
C TRP A 255 9.81 -13.84 7.43
N ILE A 256 10.07 -13.63 6.13
CA ILE A 256 10.63 -12.38 5.62
C ILE A 256 10.11 -12.08 4.22
N THR A 257 9.78 -10.82 3.93
CA THR A 257 9.46 -10.37 2.57
C THR A 257 10.74 -10.14 1.76
N PRO A 258 10.81 -10.59 0.49
CA PRO A 258 11.91 -10.24 -0.40
C PRO A 258 11.72 -8.82 -0.96
N VAL A 259 12.82 -8.17 -1.35
CA VAL A 259 12.80 -6.92 -2.12
C VAL A 259 13.68 -7.12 -3.36
N PRO A 260 13.10 -7.01 -4.58
CA PRO A 260 11.68 -6.82 -4.90
C PRO A 260 10.81 -8.08 -4.74
N GLY A 261 9.49 -7.91 -4.79
CA GLY A 261 8.53 -9.02 -4.85
C GLY A 261 7.79 -9.33 -3.54
N GLY A 262 8.06 -8.58 -2.48
CA GLY A 262 7.32 -8.63 -1.22
C GLY A 262 6.11 -7.68 -1.22
N VAL A 263 6.25 -6.50 -0.60
CA VAL A 263 5.16 -5.56 -0.35
C VAL A 263 4.65 -4.87 -1.62
N GLY A 264 5.54 -4.48 -2.56
CA GLY A 264 5.14 -3.71 -3.74
C GLY A 264 3.99 -4.31 -4.57
N PRO A 265 3.99 -5.61 -4.92
CA PRO A 265 2.87 -6.25 -5.59
C PRO A 265 1.56 -6.18 -4.81
N MET A 266 1.63 -6.24 -3.47
CA MET A 266 0.45 -6.15 -2.61
C MET A 266 -0.21 -4.78 -2.64
N THR A 267 0.57 -3.69 -2.75
CA THR A 267 0.03 -2.33 -2.89
C THR A 267 -0.88 -2.24 -4.13
N VAL A 268 -0.45 -2.82 -5.26
CA VAL A 268 -1.27 -2.83 -6.49
C VAL A 268 -2.52 -3.70 -6.31
N ALA A 269 -2.38 -4.89 -5.75
CA ALA A 269 -3.52 -5.79 -5.55
C ALA A 269 -4.57 -5.19 -4.59
N THR A 270 -4.10 -4.51 -3.54
CA THR A 270 -4.99 -3.82 -2.58
C THR A 270 -5.70 -2.62 -3.20
N LEU A 271 -5.03 -1.85 -4.07
CA LEU A 271 -5.67 -0.77 -4.82
C LEU A 271 -6.86 -1.30 -5.66
N ILE A 272 -6.67 -2.41 -6.34
CA ILE A 272 -7.73 -3.07 -7.11
C ILE A 272 -8.85 -3.57 -6.19
N GLU A 273 -8.53 -4.15 -5.05
CA GLU A 273 -9.52 -4.60 -4.06
C GLU A 273 -10.30 -3.39 -3.47
N ASN A 274 -9.63 -2.29 -3.11
CA ASN A 274 -10.28 -1.06 -2.66
C ASN A 274 -11.25 -0.50 -3.72
N THR A 275 -10.85 -0.53 -5.00
CA THR A 275 -11.71 -0.04 -6.10
C THR A 275 -12.97 -0.89 -6.26
N LEU A 276 -12.87 -2.22 -6.10
CA LEU A 276 -14.05 -3.07 -6.10
C LEU A 276 -14.96 -2.77 -4.90
N GLU A 277 -14.39 -2.63 -3.70
CA GLU A 277 -15.17 -2.28 -2.50
C GLU A 277 -15.87 -0.92 -2.63
N ALA A 278 -15.22 0.07 -3.24
CA ALA A 278 -15.84 1.35 -3.54
C ALA A 278 -17.01 1.21 -4.51
N ALA A 279 -16.87 0.39 -5.56
CA ALA A 279 -17.95 0.12 -6.51
C ALA A 279 -19.14 -0.60 -5.84
N GLU A 280 -18.88 -1.58 -4.99
CA GLU A 280 -19.93 -2.30 -4.25
C GLU A 280 -20.64 -1.43 -3.22
N ALA A 281 -19.90 -0.51 -2.58
CA ALA A 281 -20.50 0.45 -1.66
C ALA A 281 -21.40 1.47 -2.38
N SER A 282 -21.05 1.86 -3.62
CA SER A 282 -21.86 2.79 -4.42
C SER A 282 -23.19 2.18 -4.90
N ASP A 283 -23.25 0.84 -5.06
CA ASP A 283 -24.50 0.16 -5.45
C ASP A 283 -25.53 0.10 -4.32
N ALA A 284 -25.10 0.27 -3.08
CA ALA A 284 -25.96 0.19 -1.91
C ALA A 284 -26.69 1.53 -1.59
N HIS A 285 -26.39 2.56 -2.37
CA HIS A 285 -26.97 3.91 -2.26
C HIS A 285 -27.75 4.29 -3.50
#